data_469607670bfcde877cc990f09b871ebd
#
_entry.id   469607670bfcde877cc990f09b871ebd
#
_cell.length_a   1.000
_cell.length_b   1.000
_cell.length_c   1.000
_cell.angle_alpha   90.00
_cell.angle_beta   90.00
_cell.angle_gamma   90.00
#
_symmetry.space_group_name_H-M   'P 1'
#
loop_
_entity.id
_entity.type
_entity.pdbx_description
1 polymer ?
#
loop_
_entity_poly.entity_id
_entity_poly.type
_entity_poly.pdbx_seq_one_letter_code
_entity_poly.pdbx_strand_id
1 'polypeptide(L)'
;LKDPKKSIPLGTLAATIIGMVVYIFIAFKLGRSASAADLGNLDNQLIMADIAIWWPIIPIGLAAATISSALGSMMVAPRTLNAISLDKVVPIPRLNRWLGKVKPSNNEPINASLVTCVIAFFFVLMGDVNAVAEVISMFFMVTYGSICLISLFENFASNPGYRPSFKSKWYISLLG
;
A
#
# COMPACT_ATOMS: atom_id res chain seq x y z
N LEU A 1 -11.07 -3.64 16.28
CA LEU A 1 -11.25 -2.20 16.55
C LEU A 1 -12.55 -2.02 17.33
N LYS A 2 -12.50 -1.30 18.47
CA LYS A 2 -13.69 -1.04 19.31
C LYS A 2 -14.73 -0.16 18.60
N ASP A 3 -14.28 0.80 17.83
CA ASP A 3 -15.13 1.70 17.03
C ASP A 3 -14.46 1.96 15.67
N PRO A 4 -14.70 1.12 14.65
CA PRO A 4 -14.05 1.25 13.35
C PRO A 4 -14.40 2.55 12.62
N LYS A 5 -15.64 3.05 12.81
CA LYS A 5 -16.15 4.25 12.13
C LYS A 5 -15.41 5.53 12.49
N LYS A 6 -14.84 5.59 13.71
CA LYS A 6 -14.01 6.71 14.17
C LYS A 6 -12.52 6.42 14.07
N SER A 7 -12.13 5.19 14.44
CA SER A 7 -10.71 4.83 14.52
C SER A 7 -10.03 4.78 13.17
N ILE A 8 -10.74 4.32 12.11
CA ILE A 8 -10.14 4.24 10.76
C ILE A 8 -9.88 5.64 10.19
N PRO A 9 -10.85 6.57 10.10
CA PRO A 9 -10.60 7.89 9.55
C PRO A 9 -9.56 8.68 10.37
N LEU A 10 -9.67 8.66 11.70
CA LEU A 10 -8.74 9.39 12.56
C LEU A 10 -7.33 8.83 12.48
N GLY A 11 -7.18 7.51 12.50
CA GLY A 11 -5.88 6.83 12.38
C GLY A 11 -5.23 7.09 11.04
N THR A 12 -5.99 7.03 9.95
CA THR A 12 -5.48 7.30 8.59
C THR A 12 -5.04 8.76 8.45
N LEU A 13 -5.86 9.72 8.88
CA LEU A 13 -5.50 11.14 8.83
C LEU A 13 -4.27 11.43 9.70
N ALA A 14 -4.22 10.91 10.92
CA ALA A 14 -3.07 11.11 11.80
C ALA A 14 -1.79 10.52 11.19
N ALA A 15 -1.84 9.31 10.65
CA ALA A 15 -0.70 8.66 10.00
C ALA A 15 -0.22 9.47 8.78
N THR A 16 -1.15 9.96 7.95
CA THR A 16 -0.84 10.78 6.78
C THR A 16 -0.17 12.10 7.18
N ILE A 17 -0.72 12.80 8.17
CA ILE A 17 -0.16 14.10 8.65
C ILE A 17 1.24 13.88 9.25
N ILE A 18 1.41 12.88 10.10
CA ILE A 18 2.71 12.56 10.71
C ILE A 18 3.72 12.19 9.61
N GLY A 19 3.32 11.35 8.65
CA GLY A 19 4.17 11.00 7.51
C GLY A 19 4.60 12.22 6.71
N MET A 20 3.66 13.13 6.40
CA MET A 20 3.94 14.36 5.66
C MET A 20 4.94 15.27 6.40
N VAL A 21 4.79 15.43 7.71
CA VAL A 21 5.74 16.20 8.54
C VAL A 21 7.12 15.58 8.51
N VAL A 22 7.22 14.25 8.64
CA VAL A 22 8.49 13.51 8.56
C VAL A 22 9.14 13.69 7.18
N TYR A 23 8.38 13.57 6.09
CA TYR A 23 8.92 13.78 4.73
C TYR A 23 9.44 15.19 4.50
N ILE A 24 8.71 16.21 4.95
CA ILE A 24 9.15 17.62 4.86
C ILE A 24 10.45 17.81 5.65
N PHE A 25 10.52 17.24 6.87
CA PHE A 25 11.71 17.32 7.70
C PHE A 25 12.92 16.65 7.03
N ILE A 26 12.73 15.45 6.46
CA ILE A 26 13.78 14.73 5.74
C ILE A 26 14.24 15.53 4.51
N ALA A 27 13.32 16.05 3.71
CA ALA A 27 13.65 16.87 2.54
C ALA A 27 14.47 18.10 2.91
N PHE A 28 14.07 18.80 3.98
CA PHE A 28 14.81 19.95 4.50
C PHE A 28 16.21 19.57 5.00
N LYS A 29 16.34 18.48 5.71
CA LYS A 29 17.65 17.99 6.19
C LYS A 29 18.57 17.58 5.06
N LEU A 30 18.06 16.85 4.07
CA LEU A 30 18.82 16.44 2.89
C LEU A 30 19.31 17.64 2.10
N GLY A 31 18.44 18.61 1.82
CA GLY A 31 18.80 19.83 1.09
C GLY A 31 19.84 20.72 1.79
N ARG A 32 20.05 20.53 3.10
CA ARG A 32 21.10 21.25 3.87
C ARG A 32 22.37 20.43 4.09
N SER A 33 22.30 19.12 3.94
CA SER A 33 23.41 18.20 4.30
C SER A 33 24.16 17.66 3.08
N ALA A 34 23.59 17.78 1.88
CA ALA A 34 24.19 17.31 0.64
C ALA A 34 24.11 18.39 -0.45
N SER A 35 25.05 18.38 -1.38
CA SER A 35 24.99 19.26 -2.54
C SER A 35 23.91 18.81 -3.56
N ALA A 36 23.41 19.73 -4.38
CA ALA A 36 22.45 19.39 -5.42
C ALA A 36 23.03 18.38 -6.44
N ALA A 37 24.34 18.41 -6.66
CA ALA A 37 25.03 17.47 -7.52
C ALA A 37 25.05 16.05 -6.94
N ASP A 38 25.29 15.94 -5.62
CA ASP A 38 25.30 14.63 -4.92
C ASP A 38 23.90 14.02 -4.85
N LEU A 39 22.87 14.84 -4.62
CA LEU A 39 21.46 14.42 -4.59
C LEU A 39 20.96 13.99 -5.97
N GLY A 40 21.51 14.55 -7.04
CA GLY A 40 21.18 14.21 -8.43
C GLY A 40 21.98 13.03 -8.99
N ASN A 41 22.95 12.52 -8.25
CA ASN A 41 23.80 11.41 -8.71
C ASN A 41 23.06 10.07 -8.55
N LEU A 42 22.63 9.50 -9.68
CA LEU A 42 21.90 8.23 -9.72
C LEU A 42 22.77 7.02 -9.37
N ASP A 43 24.09 7.14 -9.41
CA ASP A 43 25.02 6.06 -9.06
C ASP A 43 25.12 5.89 -7.54
N ASN A 44 24.85 6.94 -6.76
CA ASN A 44 24.83 6.87 -5.30
C ASN A 44 23.42 6.79 -4.74
N GLN A 45 22.88 5.57 -4.67
CA GLN A 45 21.53 5.32 -4.15
C GLN A 45 21.43 5.38 -2.62
N LEU A 46 22.55 5.45 -1.89
CA LEU A 46 22.59 5.42 -0.44
C LEU A 46 23.13 6.72 0.18
N ILE A 47 22.94 7.84 -0.49
CA ILE A 47 23.44 9.15 -0.03
C ILE A 47 23.00 9.47 1.42
N MET A 48 21.84 9.00 1.86
CA MET A 48 21.39 9.15 3.25
C MET A 48 22.31 8.43 4.24
N ALA A 49 22.89 7.30 3.84
CA ALA A 49 23.85 6.57 4.66
C ALA A 49 25.19 7.31 4.76
N ASP A 50 25.62 7.95 3.66
CA ASP A 50 26.86 8.71 3.62
C ASP A 50 26.80 9.97 4.50
N ILE A 51 25.64 10.58 4.62
CA ILE A 51 25.43 11.77 5.47
C ILE A 51 25.16 11.39 6.93
N ALA A 52 24.82 10.13 7.20
CA ALA A 52 24.50 9.68 8.55
C ALA A 52 25.76 9.61 9.43
N ILE A 53 25.64 10.03 10.70
CA ILE A 53 26.73 9.94 11.69
C ILE A 53 27.22 8.49 11.81
N TRP A 54 26.29 7.54 11.69
CA TRP A 54 26.59 6.11 11.70
C TRP A 54 25.93 5.47 10.50
N TRP A 55 26.68 5.26 9.43
CA TRP A 55 26.19 4.81 8.13
C TRP A 55 25.32 3.54 8.17
N PRO A 56 25.59 2.50 9.05
CA PRO A 56 24.79 1.27 9.01
C PRO A 56 23.34 1.45 9.46
N ILE A 57 23.00 2.53 10.16
CA ILE A 57 21.65 2.74 10.67
C ILE A 57 20.62 2.85 9.52
N ILE A 58 21.02 3.43 8.38
CA ILE A 58 20.16 3.62 7.23
C ILE A 58 19.86 2.27 6.54
N PRO A 59 20.85 1.45 6.12
CA PRO A 59 20.59 0.14 5.55
C PRO A 59 19.83 -0.80 6.50
N ILE A 60 20.16 -0.79 7.79
CA ILE A 60 19.46 -1.62 8.79
C ILE A 60 18.00 -1.18 8.93
N GLY A 61 17.74 0.13 9.02
CA GLY A 61 16.39 0.67 9.08
C GLY A 61 15.58 0.35 7.83
N LEU A 62 16.20 0.48 6.64
CA LEU A 62 15.59 0.12 5.37
C LEU A 62 15.25 -1.37 5.31
N ALA A 63 16.18 -2.24 5.70
CA ALA A 63 15.96 -3.68 5.76
C ALA A 63 14.81 -4.05 6.72
N ALA A 64 14.78 -3.45 7.90
CA ALA A 64 13.72 -3.68 8.88
C ALA A 64 12.35 -3.22 8.35
N ALA A 65 12.27 -2.06 7.71
CA ALA A 65 11.05 -1.52 7.13
C ALA A 65 10.54 -2.38 5.96
N THR A 66 11.43 -2.79 5.06
CA THR A 66 11.07 -3.63 3.91
C THR A 66 10.61 -5.03 4.33
N ILE A 67 11.29 -5.67 5.30
CA ILE A 67 10.87 -6.97 5.85
C ILE A 67 9.49 -6.84 6.51
N SER A 68 9.28 -5.82 7.33
CA SER A 68 7.98 -5.58 7.98
C SER A 68 6.86 -5.38 6.98
N SER A 69 7.08 -4.58 5.94
CA SER A 69 6.11 -4.36 4.86
C SER A 69 5.82 -5.63 4.07
N ALA A 70 6.86 -6.40 3.74
CA ALA A 70 6.71 -7.68 3.03
C ALA A 70 5.88 -8.68 3.84
N LEU A 71 6.14 -8.83 5.14
CA LEU A 71 5.36 -9.70 6.02
C LEU A 71 3.88 -9.28 6.07
N GLY A 72 3.60 -7.97 6.17
CA GLY A 72 2.24 -7.44 6.13
C GLY A 72 1.53 -7.79 4.82
N SER A 73 2.19 -7.59 3.69
CA SER A 73 1.65 -7.89 2.36
C SER A 73 1.40 -9.38 2.16
N MET A 74 2.31 -10.25 2.63
CA MET A 74 2.16 -11.71 2.58
C MET A 74 0.95 -12.22 3.37
N MET A 75 0.53 -11.51 4.40
CA MET A 75 -0.67 -11.85 5.19
C MET A 75 -1.95 -11.33 4.53
N VAL A 76 -1.93 -10.16 3.93
CA VAL A 76 -3.11 -9.48 3.38
C VAL A 76 -3.45 -9.96 1.98
N ALA A 77 -2.49 -10.08 1.08
CA ALA A 77 -2.72 -10.39 -0.33
C ALA A 77 -3.47 -11.71 -0.57
N PRO A 78 -3.12 -12.84 0.06
CA PRO A 78 -3.87 -14.08 -0.11
C PRO A 78 -5.31 -14.00 0.40
N ARG A 79 -5.53 -13.30 1.50
CA ARG A 79 -6.87 -13.13 2.08
C ARG A 79 -7.76 -12.28 1.20
N THR A 80 -7.21 -11.22 0.61
CA THR A 80 -7.93 -10.38 -0.35
C THR A 80 -8.28 -11.17 -1.60
N LEU A 81 -7.34 -11.95 -2.15
CA LEU A 81 -7.59 -12.80 -3.31
C LEU A 81 -8.64 -13.87 -3.03
N ASN A 82 -8.63 -14.46 -1.83
CA ASN A 82 -9.66 -15.40 -1.39
C ASN A 82 -11.03 -14.73 -1.28
N ALA A 83 -11.13 -13.52 -0.69
CA ALA A 83 -12.37 -12.77 -0.58
C ALA A 83 -12.97 -12.46 -1.98
N ILE A 84 -12.15 -11.94 -2.90
CA ILE A 84 -12.54 -11.68 -4.30
C ILE A 84 -13.10 -12.94 -4.97
N SER A 85 -12.52 -14.11 -4.68
CA SER A 85 -12.97 -15.37 -5.24
C SER A 85 -14.29 -15.86 -4.62
N LEU A 86 -14.50 -15.62 -3.34
CA LEU A 86 -15.77 -15.93 -2.65
C LEU A 86 -16.91 -15.04 -3.16
N ASP A 87 -16.63 -13.78 -3.44
CA ASP A 87 -17.56 -12.81 -4.03
C ASP A 87 -17.82 -13.06 -5.54
N LYS A 88 -17.17 -14.09 -6.12
CA LYS A 88 -17.32 -14.50 -7.53
C LYS A 88 -17.01 -13.38 -8.53
N VAL A 89 -16.11 -12.48 -8.18
CA VAL A 89 -15.71 -11.35 -9.05
C VAL A 89 -14.95 -11.86 -10.28
N VAL A 90 -14.18 -12.94 -10.15
CA VAL A 90 -13.48 -13.54 -11.28
C VAL A 90 -14.46 -14.26 -12.19
N PRO A 91 -14.48 -14.01 -13.52
CA PRO A 91 -15.47 -14.56 -14.45
C PRO A 91 -15.35 -16.09 -14.68
N ILE A 92 -14.42 -16.77 -14.01
CA ILE A 92 -14.17 -18.21 -14.14
C ILE A 92 -14.64 -18.94 -12.87
N PRO A 93 -15.80 -19.65 -12.88
CA PRO A 93 -16.34 -20.30 -11.68
C PRO A 93 -15.43 -21.39 -11.09
N ARG A 94 -14.64 -22.07 -11.93
CA ARG A 94 -13.70 -23.10 -11.47
C ARG A 94 -12.55 -22.47 -10.67
N LEU A 95 -12.04 -21.32 -11.11
CA LEU A 95 -10.97 -20.57 -10.45
C LEU A 95 -11.44 -20.01 -9.10
N ASN A 96 -12.65 -19.44 -9.06
CA ASN A 96 -13.26 -18.98 -7.80
C ASN A 96 -13.37 -20.09 -6.78
N ARG A 97 -13.85 -21.27 -7.21
CA ARG A 97 -13.97 -22.43 -6.30
C ARG A 97 -12.61 -22.93 -5.82
N TRP A 98 -11.58 -22.86 -6.65
CA TRP A 98 -10.23 -23.29 -6.30
C TRP A 98 -9.54 -22.29 -5.36
N LEU A 99 -9.59 -21.00 -5.65
CA LEU A 99 -9.02 -19.92 -4.82
C LEU A 99 -9.77 -19.75 -3.48
N GLY A 100 -11.09 -20.00 -3.49
CA GLY A 100 -11.93 -19.91 -2.28
C GLY A 100 -11.70 -21.03 -1.26
N LYS A 101 -10.89 -22.05 -1.57
CA LYS A 101 -10.59 -23.13 -0.62
C LYS A 101 -9.70 -22.64 0.50
N VAL A 102 -10.14 -22.87 1.74
CA VAL A 102 -9.39 -22.59 2.96
C VAL A 102 -9.08 -23.89 3.69
N LYS A 103 -8.00 -23.90 4.45
CA LYS A 103 -7.63 -25.04 5.30
C LYS A 103 -8.56 -25.09 6.52
N PRO A 104 -9.20 -26.26 6.83
CA PRO A 104 -10.16 -26.34 7.93
C PRO A 104 -9.57 -26.06 9.31
N SER A 105 -8.25 -26.25 9.52
CA SER A 105 -7.61 -26.11 10.83
C SER A 105 -7.39 -24.66 11.28
N ASN A 106 -7.10 -23.74 10.34
CA ASN A 106 -6.75 -22.35 10.66
C ASN A 106 -7.32 -21.31 9.68
N ASN A 107 -8.28 -21.69 8.84
CA ASN A 107 -8.91 -20.83 7.83
C ASN A 107 -7.90 -20.09 6.92
N GLU A 108 -6.73 -20.68 6.64
CA GLU A 108 -5.76 -20.10 5.74
C GLU A 108 -6.06 -20.44 4.28
N PRO A 109 -6.04 -19.45 3.38
CA PRO A 109 -6.32 -19.64 1.96
C PRO A 109 -5.08 -20.15 1.21
N ILE A 110 -4.81 -21.46 1.27
CA ILE A 110 -3.59 -22.07 0.73
C ILE A 110 -3.42 -21.78 -0.76
N ASN A 111 -4.48 -21.97 -1.56
CA ASN A 111 -4.39 -21.81 -3.00
C ASN A 111 -4.17 -20.34 -3.39
N ALA A 112 -4.81 -19.42 -2.70
CA ALA A 112 -4.58 -17.98 -2.88
C ALA A 112 -3.15 -17.60 -2.44
N SER A 113 -2.65 -18.18 -1.34
CA SER A 113 -1.26 -17.98 -0.90
C SER A 113 -0.24 -18.48 -1.93
N LEU A 114 -0.51 -19.62 -2.54
CA LEU A 114 0.35 -20.15 -3.61
C LEU A 114 0.41 -19.19 -4.81
N VAL A 115 -0.73 -18.69 -5.25
CA VAL A 115 -0.80 -17.74 -6.38
C VAL A 115 -0.07 -16.44 -6.06
N THR A 116 -0.32 -15.86 -4.89
CA THR A 116 0.37 -14.63 -4.48
C THR A 116 1.88 -14.84 -4.32
N CYS A 117 2.31 -16.00 -3.84
CA CYS A 117 3.72 -16.38 -3.75
C CYS A 117 4.37 -16.48 -5.15
N VAL A 118 3.72 -17.13 -6.11
CA VAL A 118 4.21 -17.22 -7.50
C VAL A 118 4.32 -15.84 -8.14
N ILE A 119 3.33 -14.97 -7.94
CA ILE A 119 3.38 -13.60 -8.45
C ILE A 119 4.54 -12.82 -7.81
N ALA A 120 4.69 -12.89 -6.50
CA ALA A 120 5.80 -12.23 -5.79
C ALA A 120 7.16 -12.73 -6.27
N PHE A 121 7.30 -14.05 -6.47
CA PHE A 121 8.52 -14.65 -6.97
C PHE A 121 8.87 -14.19 -8.39
N PHE A 122 7.86 -14.04 -9.25
CA PHE A 122 8.04 -13.47 -10.59
C PHE A 122 8.62 -12.05 -10.54
N PHE A 123 8.09 -11.17 -9.68
CA PHE A 123 8.64 -9.82 -9.51
C PHE A 123 10.05 -9.82 -8.93
N VAL A 124 10.35 -10.73 -8.00
CA VAL A 124 11.71 -10.87 -7.45
C VAL A 124 12.71 -11.30 -8.55
N LEU A 125 12.29 -12.19 -9.45
CA LEU A 125 13.13 -12.63 -10.58
C LEU A 125 13.41 -11.52 -11.60
N MET A 126 12.56 -10.50 -11.71
CA MET A 126 12.83 -9.36 -12.59
C MET A 126 14.10 -8.60 -12.16
N GLY A 127 14.43 -8.60 -10.87
CA GLY A 127 15.68 -8.02 -10.34
C GLY A 127 15.80 -6.49 -10.46
N ASP A 128 14.78 -5.81 -10.99
CA ASP A 128 14.75 -4.37 -11.19
C ASP A 128 13.73 -3.72 -10.26
N VAL A 129 14.23 -3.06 -9.23
CA VAL A 129 13.40 -2.36 -8.24
C VAL A 129 12.64 -1.18 -8.85
N ASN A 130 13.25 -0.49 -9.84
CA ASN A 130 12.61 0.66 -10.48
C ASN A 130 11.41 0.24 -11.32
N ALA A 131 11.54 -0.83 -12.10
CA ALA A 131 10.42 -1.39 -12.86
C ALA A 131 9.28 -1.86 -11.95
N VAL A 132 9.60 -2.49 -10.82
CA VAL A 132 8.58 -2.88 -9.83
C VAL A 132 7.91 -1.65 -9.21
N ALA A 133 8.66 -0.61 -8.88
CA ALA A 133 8.13 0.63 -8.30
C ALA A 133 7.18 1.35 -9.29
N GLU A 134 7.50 1.36 -10.58
CA GLU A 134 6.64 1.93 -11.62
C GLU A 134 5.30 1.20 -11.71
N VAL A 135 5.31 -0.13 -11.76
CA VAL A 135 4.11 -0.95 -11.77
C VAL A 135 3.25 -0.71 -10.51
N ILE A 136 3.88 -0.69 -9.34
CA ILE A 136 3.19 -0.43 -8.06
C ILE A 136 2.54 0.97 -8.08
N SER A 137 3.25 1.98 -8.57
CA SER A 137 2.74 3.36 -8.65
C SER A 137 1.50 3.46 -9.53
N MET A 138 1.49 2.76 -10.69
CA MET A 138 0.31 2.68 -11.54
C MET A 138 -0.89 2.04 -10.82
N PHE A 139 -0.67 0.92 -10.11
CA PHE A 139 -1.74 0.29 -9.34
C PHE A 139 -2.26 1.18 -8.22
N PHE A 140 -1.39 1.92 -7.54
CA PHE A 140 -1.82 2.88 -6.52
C PHE A 140 -2.68 3.98 -7.12
N MET A 141 -2.29 4.57 -8.24
CA MET A 141 -3.09 5.61 -8.90
C MET A 141 -4.48 5.10 -9.28
N VAL A 142 -4.58 3.90 -9.87
CA VAL A 142 -5.86 3.29 -10.21
C VAL A 142 -6.70 3.01 -8.97
N THR A 143 -6.09 2.48 -7.91
CA THR A 143 -6.80 2.11 -6.67
C THR A 143 -7.34 3.35 -5.96
N TYR A 144 -6.49 4.35 -5.72
CA TYR A 144 -6.90 5.59 -5.04
C TYR A 144 -7.86 6.41 -5.89
N GLY A 145 -7.64 6.51 -7.21
CA GLY A 145 -8.58 7.15 -8.12
C GLY A 145 -9.95 6.47 -8.12
N SER A 146 -9.98 5.15 -8.08
CA SER A 146 -11.24 4.38 -7.98
C SER A 146 -11.97 4.64 -6.66
N ILE A 147 -11.25 4.71 -5.53
CA ILE A 147 -11.83 5.03 -4.22
C ILE A 147 -12.43 6.44 -4.23
N CYS A 148 -11.71 7.42 -4.77
CA CYS A 148 -12.21 8.79 -4.91
C CYS A 148 -13.45 8.87 -5.80
N LEU A 149 -13.45 8.14 -6.92
CA LEU A 149 -14.60 8.05 -7.83
C LEU A 149 -15.82 7.42 -7.16
N ILE A 150 -15.63 6.30 -6.44
CA ILE A 150 -16.70 5.65 -5.67
C ILE A 150 -17.26 6.60 -4.62
N SER A 151 -16.40 7.30 -3.88
CA SER A 151 -16.81 8.29 -2.89
C SER A 151 -17.60 9.44 -3.52
N LEU A 152 -17.21 9.89 -4.71
CA LEU A 152 -17.93 10.92 -5.47
C LEU A 152 -19.35 10.44 -5.87
N PHE A 153 -19.44 9.25 -6.48
CA PHE A 153 -20.71 8.69 -6.87
C PHE A 153 -21.65 8.46 -5.68
N GLU A 154 -21.13 7.99 -4.56
CA GLU A 154 -21.91 7.77 -3.33
C GLU A 154 -22.43 9.10 -2.73
N ASN A 155 -21.68 10.19 -2.89
CA ASN A 155 -22.13 11.53 -2.50
C ASN A 155 -23.33 12.00 -3.35
N PHE A 156 -23.38 11.63 -4.65
CA PHE A 156 -24.48 12.02 -5.56
C PHE A 156 -25.65 11.04 -5.55
N ALA A 157 -25.41 9.75 -5.27
CA ALA A 157 -26.44 8.71 -5.30
C ALA A 157 -27.51 8.85 -4.20
N SER A 158 -27.27 9.69 -3.19
CA SER A 158 -28.21 9.97 -2.08
C SER A 158 -28.79 8.70 -1.45
N ASN A 159 -27.99 7.63 -1.37
CA ASN A 159 -28.42 6.34 -0.86
C ASN A 159 -28.85 6.44 0.62
N PRO A 160 -30.09 6.08 1.00
CA PRO A 160 -30.56 6.19 2.39
C PRO A 160 -29.74 5.35 3.39
N GLY A 161 -29.10 4.28 2.90
CA GLY A 161 -28.20 3.42 3.70
C GLY A 161 -26.83 4.03 3.97
N TYR A 162 -26.41 5.03 3.20
CA TYR A 162 -25.11 5.68 3.34
C TYR A 162 -25.16 6.75 4.44
N ARG A 163 -24.81 6.34 5.65
CA ARG A 163 -24.74 7.23 6.83
C ARG A 163 -23.33 7.20 7.43
N PRO A 164 -22.32 7.78 6.75
CA PRO A 164 -20.96 7.82 7.28
C PRO A 164 -20.88 8.75 8.50
N SER A 165 -20.07 8.39 9.47
CA SER A 165 -19.76 9.26 10.64
C SER A 165 -18.89 10.45 10.24
N PHE A 166 -18.09 10.29 9.18
CA PHE A 166 -17.27 11.34 8.57
C PHE A 166 -17.69 11.50 7.11
N LYS A 167 -18.17 12.69 6.76
CA LYS A 167 -18.63 13.01 5.39
C LYS A 167 -17.69 14.04 4.78
N SER A 168 -16.92 13.63 3.76
CA SER A 168 -16.16 14.57 2.94
C SER A 168 -17.09 15.34 2.00
N LYS A 169 -16.73 16.57 1.68
CA LYS A 169 -17.45 17.35 0.67
C LYS A 169 -17.13 16.80 -0.72
N TRP A 170 -18.10 16.79 -1.63
CA TRP A 170 -18.00 16.20 -2.96
C TRP A 170 -16.77 16.69 -3.78
N TYR A 171 -16.40 17.98 -3.62
CA TYR A 171 -15.25 18.54 -4.32
C TYR A 171 -13.90 17.98 -3.84
N ILE A 172 -13.81 17.51 -2.60
CA ILE A 172 -12.61 16.84 -2.08
C ILE A 172 -12.42 15.50 -2.78
N SER A 173 -13.52 14.75 -2.97
CA SER A 173 -13.49 13.48 -3.70
C SER A 173 -13.26 13.66 -5.21
N LEU A 174 -13.52 14.84 -5.76
CA LEU A 174 -13.24 15.16 -7.15
C LEU A 174 -11.77 15.52 -7.38
N LEU A 175 -11.12 16.15 -6.39
CA LEU A 175 -9.73 16.60 -6.48
C LEU A 175 -8.71 15.51 -6.15
N GLY A 176 -9.10 14.46 -5.42
CA GLY A 176 -8.24 13.32 -5.03
C GLY A 176 -8.27 12.22 -6.06
#